data_39e93aee88e7192968fe759201951eb8
#
_entry.id   39e93aee88e7192968fe759201951eb8
#
_cell.length_a   1.000
_cell.length_b   1.000
_cell.length_c   1.000
_cell.angle_alpha   90.00
_cell.angle_beta   90.00
_cell.angle_gamma   90.00
#
_symmetry.space_group_name_H-M   'P 1'
#
loop_
_entity.id
_entity.type
_entity.pdbx_description
1 polymer ?
#
loop_
_entity_poly.entity_id
_entity_poly.type
_entity_poly.pdbx_seq_one_letter_code
_entity_poly.pdbx_strand_id
1 'polypeptide(L)'
;MKNSIHILSAIAAVLLVASCGSKPEENSAVEDSKSPSIVQLTDAQLASAAITTDSMHQLSIARVVHLNGQVKVPPQNVYSMSVPIGGYVTSTSLVPGTRVKKGQQVATMEDLQYIDLQQQYVSIKSRMNMLQADYERQRSLNESKATSDHDFQLAKADWESAQAEQRALKEKLALLHINADALTSANISRSIVLYAPFDGFVSKVNVNSGKYVTPSEVMFEFIHVEDCYLGLTVFEQDMRELQSGMKMIAVGNTMQDSVACEIAFVHANLSDQRSGEAICKFTSAHDQLVPGMFMQADVELGVHRVTAMPVSSVVHYEGKNFIFVRNDQHTFEMLEVQMGTEENSQVEVMLQGALNGRNVVYNGAYTLLMALANQAE
;
A
#
# COMPACT_ATOMS: atom_id res chain seq x y z
N MET A 1 -49.81 -6.68 -18.74
CA MET A 1 -51.17 -6.37 -18.28
C MET A 1 -51.04 -5.11 -17.48
N LYS A 2 -51.40 -4.00 -18.08
CA LYS A 2 -52.59 -3.20 -17.82
C LYS A 2 -52.51 -2.51 -16.47
N ASN A 3 -52.61 -1.28 -16.28
CA ASN A 3 -53.15 -0.09 -17.00
C ASN A 3 -52.71 1.11 -16.19
N SER A 4 -52.20 2.16 -16.78
CA SER A 4 -53.05 3.23 -17.39
C SER A 4 -53.70 4.11 -16.33
N ILE A 5 -53.34 5.34 -16.37
CA ILE A 5 -54.07 6.38 -17.07
C ILE A 5 -54.73 7.37 -16.10
N HIS A 6 -54.46 8.58 -16.36
CA HIS A 6 -55.28 9.78 -16.54
C HIS A 6 -55.35 10.71 -15.30
N ILE A 7 -55.42 11.98 -15.35
CA ILE A 7 -55.83 13.01 -16.33
C ILE A 7 -55.64 14.34 -15.56
N LEU A 8 -54.95 15.35 -16.07
CA LEU A 8 -55.47 16.51 -16.79
C LEU A 8 -56.42 17.39 -15.98
N SER A 9 -56.11 18.60 -15.87
CA SER A 9 -56.85 19.82 -16.30
C SER A 9 -56.58 20.96 -15.37
N ALA A 10 -55.96 22.03 -15.72
CA ALA A 10 -56.23 23.09 -16.69
C ALA A 10 -57.18 24.18 -16.11
N ILE A 11 -56.85 25.38 -16.57
CA ILE A 11 -57.65 26.60 -16.64
C ILE A 11 -57.31 27.63 -15.52
N ALA A 12 -56.50 28.68 -15.76
CA ALA A 12 -56.64 29.85 -16.62
C ALA A 12 -57.73 30.84 -16.14
N ALA A 13 -57.27 32.00 -15.86
CA ALA A 13 -57.84 33.32 -16.19
C ALA A 13 -57.24 34.40 -15.27
N VAL A 14 -56.36 35.31 -15.72
CA VAL A 14 -56.62 36.55 -16.47
C VAL A 14 -57.34 37.62 -15.64
N LEU A 15 -56.66 38.69 -15.37
CA LEU A 15 -56.91 40.11 -15.69
C LEU A 15 -56.13 41.01 -14.80
N LEU A 16 -55.13 41.69 -15.32
CA LEU A 16 -55.04 43.11 -15.63
C LEU A 16 -55.64 44.06 -14.57
N VAL A 17 -54.80 44.87 -13.95
CA VAL A 17 -54.96 46.34 -14.01
C VAL A 17 -53.61 47.00 -13.87
N ALA A 18 -53.43 47.96 -14.71
CA ALA A 18 -52.29 48.81 -14.93
C ALA A 18 -52.09 49.88 -13.81
N SER A 19 -50.89 50.38 -13.81
CA SER A 19 -50.62 51.80 -13.82
C SER A 19 -49.62 52.33 -12.76
N CYS A 20 -48.69 53.02 -13.36
CA CYS A 20 -47.90 54.17 -12.91
C CYS A 20 -46.77 54.01 -11.91
N GLY A 21 -45.61 54.04 -12.50
CA GLY A 21 -44.75 55.21 -12.43
C GLY A 21 -43.91 55.37 -11.17
N SER A 22 -42.64 55.10 -11.31
CA SER A 22 -41.62 56.09 -10.98
C SER A 22 -40.24 55.48 -10.81
N LYS A 23 -39.32 56.11 -11.45
CA LYS A 23 -37.86 56.21 -11.24
C LYS A 23 -37.01 54.96 -11.03
N PRO A 24 -35.90 54.85 -11.74
CA PRO A 24 -34.86 53.83 -11.47
C PRO A 24 -34.18 54.18 -10.14
N GLU A 25 -34.33 53.36 -9.16
CA GLU A 25 -33.46 53.34 -8.00
C GLU A 25 -32.13 52.76 -8.41
N GLU A 26 -31.13 53.50 -8.08
CA GLU A 26 -29.71 53.22 -8.15
C GLU A 26 -29.42 51.86 -7.62
N ASN A 27 -28.65 51.18 -8.42
CA ASN A 27 -27.92 49.97 -8.12
C ASN A 27 -27.10 50.25 -6.83
N SER A 28 -27.61 49.83 -5.69
CA SER A 28 -26.80 49.74 -4.48
C SER A 28 -25.74 48.68 -4.76
N ALA A 29 -24.58 49.16 -5.17
CA ALA A 29 -23.36 48.44 -5.06
C ALA A 29 -23.30 47.86 -3.64
N VAL A 30 -23.21 46.57 -3.51
CA VAL A 30 -22.77 45.92 -2.30
C VAL A 30 -21.40 46.55 -2.00
N GLU A 31 -21.34 47.46 -1.09
CA GLU A 31 -20.10 47.89 -0.48
C GLU A 31 -19.49 46.65 0.15
N ASP A 32 -18.51 46.14 -0.57
CA ASP A 32 -17.51 45.25 -0.01
C ASP A 32 -16.90 46.00 1.17
N SER A 33 -17.31 45.69 2.38
CA SER A 33 -16.79 46.30 3.61
C SER A 33 -15.31 45.90 3.69
N LYS A 34 -14.46 46.65 2.99
CA LYS A 34 -13.02 46.61 3.17
C LYS A 34 -12.75 46.93 4.63
N SER A 35 -12.41 45.94 5.41
CA SER A 35 -11.77 46.13 6.71
C SER A 35 -10.70 47.22 6.56
N PRO A 36 -10.57 48.16 7.51
CA PRO A 36 -9.61 49.24 7.39
C PRO A 36 -8.22 48.62 7.19
N SER A 37 -7.63 48.86 6.03
CA SER A 37 -6.36 48.26 5.65
C SER A 37 -5.16 49.12 6.04
N ILE A 38 -5.38 50.31 6.54
CA ILE A 38 -4.33 51.29 6.85
C ILE A 38 -4.44 51.74 8.30
N VAL A 39 -3.33 51.65 9.04
CA VAL A 39 -3.21 52.17 10.40
C VAL A 39 -2.20 53.31 10.44
N GLN A 40 -2.54 54.40 11.12
CA GLN A 40 -1.66 55.55 11.40
C GLN A 40 -1.31 55.60 12.89
N LEU A 41 -0.04 55.74 13.21
CA LEU A 41 0.48 55.84 14.58
C LEU A 41 1.04 57.25 14.82
N THR A 42 0.84 57.77 16.01
CA THR A 42 1.53 58.97 16.49
C THR A 42 2.97 58.66 16.90
N ASP A 43 3.86 59.66 17.01
CA ASP A 43 5.25 59.49 17.44
C ASP A 43 5.36 58.79 18.79
N ALA A 44 4.47 59.09 19.74
CA ALA A 44 4.44 58.43 21.05
C ALA A 44 4.07 56.95 20.97
N GLN A 45 3.11 56.61 20.11
CA GLN A 45 2.70 55.22 19.87
C GLN A 45 3.79 54.40 19.13
N LEU A 46 4.45 55.04 18.15
CA LEU A 46 5.52 54.44 17.41
C LEU A 46 6.72 54.08 18.32
N ALA A 47 7.07 55.02 19.22
CA ALA A 47 8.15 54.81 20.19
C ALA A 47 7.84 53.70 21.21
N SER A 48 6.57 53.55 21.61
CA SER A 48 6.15 52.51 22.57
C SER A 48 5.93 51.15 21.95
N ALA A 49 5.61 51.07 20.67
CA ALA A 49 5.25 49.83 19.96
C ALA A 49 6.47 48.96 19.58
N ALA A 50 7.69 49.46 19.72
CA ALA A 50 8.95 48.77 19.37
C ALA A 50 8.91 48.14 17.98
N ILE A 51 8.32 48.84 17.00
CA ILE A 51 8.15 48.36 15.64
C ILE A 51 9.50 48.32 14.93
N THR A 52 9.88 47.18 14.43
CA THR A 52 11.03 47.01 13.55
C THR A 52 10.58 46.63 12.16
N THR A 53 11.17 47.23 11.15
CA THR A 53 10.85 46.94 9.74
C THR A 53 12.12 46.52 9.01
N ASP A 54 12.00 45.60 8.10
CA ASP A 54 13.08 45.15 7.22
C ASP A 54 12.56 44.80 5.84
N SER A 55 13.46 44.64 4.88
CA SER A 55 13.12 44.12 3.56
C SER A 55 12.83 42.62 3.65
N MET A 56 11.95 42.11 2.79
CA MET A 56 11.74 40.66 2.70
C MET A 56 12.98 39.96 2.22
N HIS A 57 13.39 38.89 2.92
CA HIS A 57 14.52 38.08 2.58
C HIS A 57 14.11 36.79 1.90
N GLN A 58 14.89 36.37 0.92
CA GLN A 58 14.77 35.02 0.36
C GLN A 58 15.60 34.09 1.23
N LEU A 59 14.94 33.11 1.80
CA LEU A 59 15.56 32.02 2.54
C LEU A 59 15.46 30.72 1.74
N SER A 60 16.42 29.87 1.97
CA SER A 60 16.42 28.51 1.47
C SER A 60 15.79 27.62 2.53
N ILE A 61 14.55 27.20 2.32
CA ILE A 61 13.82 26.30 3.23
C ILE A 61 13.81 24.90 2.63
N ALA A 62 14.18 23.90 3.44
CA ALA A 62 14.05 22.50 3.06
C ALA A 62 12.58 22.08 3.23
N ARG A 63 11.96 21.65 2.13
CA ARG A 63 10.61 21.08 2.18
C ARG A 63 10.69 19.62 2.62
N VAL A 64 10.12 19.31 3.76
CA VAL A 64 9.98 17.95 4.27
C VAL A 64 8.55 17.48 4.05
N VAL A 65 8.38 16.32 3.43
CA VAL A 65 7.08 15.68 3.28
C VAL A 65 7.00 14.47 4.20
N HIS A 66 5.94 14.44 5.01
CA HIS A 66 5.63 13.33 5.90
C HIS A 66 4.78 12.31 5.18
N LEU A 67 5.33 11.13 4.93
CA LEU A 67 4.67 10.04 4.23
C LEU A 67 4.33 8.91 5.20
N ASN A 68 3.15 8.33 5.04
CA ASN A 68 2.70 7.19 5.81
C ASN A 68 2.59 5.95 4.91
N GLY A 69 2.90 4.79 5.45
CA GLY A 69 2.83 3.56 4.69
C GLY A 69 2.89 2.29 5.52
N GLN A 70 3.07 1.19 4.83
CA GLN A 70 3.13 -0.13 5.43
C GLN A 70 4.28 -0.95 4.86
N VAL A 71 4.85 -1.80 5.69
CA VAL A 71 5.77 -2.84 5.26
C VAL A 71 4.99 -3.88 4.46
N LYS A 72 5.41 -4.10 3.22
CA LYS A 72 4.79 -5.06 2.28
C LYS A 72 5.80 -6.12 1.85
N VAL A 73 5.27 -7.24 1.38
CA VAL A 73 6.06 -8.33 0.78
C VAL A 73 5.76 -8.38 -0.71
N PRO A 74 6.77 -8.46 -1.57
CA PRO A 74 6.56 -8.66 -3.00
C PRO A 74 5.75 -9.94 -3.25
N PRO A 75 4.82 -9.96 -4.22
CA PRO A 75 4.00 -11.14 -4.51
C PRO A 75 4.79 -12.42 -4.79
N GLN A 76 5.99 -12.30 -5.38
CA GLN A 76 6.88 -13.45 -5.64
C GLN A 76 7.44 -14.09 -4.36
N ASN A 77 7.41 -13.39 -3.23
CA ASN A 77 7.90 -13.87 -1.94
C ASN A 77 6.77 -14.36 -1.03
N VAL A 78 5.55 -14.39 -1.57
CA VAL A 78 4.37 -15.02 -0.94
C VAL A 78 4.17 -16.39 -1.56
N TYR A 79 4.28 -17.43 -0.76
CA TYR A 79 4.03 -18.80 -1.17
C TYR A 79 2.66 -19.27 -0.64
N SER A 80 1.75 -19.53 -1.57
CA SER A 80 0.44 -20.11 -1.26
C SER A 80 0.51 -21.62 -1.31
N MET A 81 0.39 -22.27 -0.17
CA MET A 81 0.39 -23.72 -0.05
C MET A 81 -1.00 -24.27 -0.24
N SER A 82 -1.18 -25.10 -1.27
CA SER A 82 -2.34 -25.96 -1.50
C SER A 82 -1.88 -27.43 -1.58
N VAL A 83 -2.81 -28.35 -1.69
CA VAL A 83 -2.52 -29.78 -1.81
C VAL A 83 -2.90 -30.30 -3.20
N PRO A 84 -2.15 -31.23 -3.77
CA PRO A 84 -2.46 -31.81 -5.07
C PRO A 84 -3.66 -32.76 -5.06
N ILE A 85 -3.96 -33.35 -3.91
CA ILE A 85 -5.11 -34.24 -3.67
C ILE A 85 -5.75 -33.81 -2.35
N GLY A 86 -7.07 -33.65 -2.34
CA GLY A 86 -7.83 -33.23 -1.17
C GLY A 86 -7.77 -34.21 0.00
N GLY A 87 -8.27 -33.75 1.15
CA GLY A 87 -8.34 -34.57 2.36
C GLY A 87 -8.75 -33.76 3.57
N TYR A 88 -8.97 -34.45 4.68
CA TYR A 88 -9.28 -33.84 5.97
C TYR A 88 -8.02 -33.44 6.72
N VAL A 89 -7.96 -32.20 7.19
CA VAL A 89 -6.88 -31.75 8.08
C VAL A 89 -7.08 -32.37 9.45
N THR A 90 -6.18 -33.26 9.86
CA THR A 90 -6.25 -33.92 11.18
C THR A 90 -5.67 -33.02 12.26
N SER A 91 -4.54 -32.36 11.96
CA SER A 91 -3.89 -31.44 12.90
C SER A 91 -3.10 -30.36 12.19
N THR A 92 -3.10 -29.17 12.77
CA THR A 92 -2.16 -28.09 12.47
C THR A 92 -1.87 -27.32 13.73
N SER A 93 -0.63 -26.88 13.92
CA SER A 93 -0.20 -26.05 15.05
C SER A 93 0.12 -24.63 14.63
N LEU A 94 -0.09 -24.29 13.35
CA LEU A 94 0.26 -22.98 12.82
C LEU A 94 -0.79 -21.94 13.16
N VAL A 95 -0.29 -20.75 13.53
CA VAL A 95 -1.08 -19.54 13.66
C VAL A 95 -0.40 -18.43 12.85
N PRO A 96 -1.13 -17.41 12.36
CA PRO A 96 -0.51 -16.26 11.70
C PRO A 96 0.58 -15.63 12.58
N GLY A 97 1.72 -15.28 11.98
CA GLY A 97 2.91 -14.77 12.68
C GLY A 97 3.90 -15.84 13.15
N THR A 98 3.55 -17.12 13.09
CA THR A 98 4.48 -18.21 13.47
C THR A 98 5.68 -18.26 12.52
N ARG A 99 6.89 -18.30 13.08
CA ARG A 99 8.11 -18.57 12.33
C ARG A 99 8.23 -20.07 12.06
N VAL A 100 8.53 -20.43 10.81
CA VAL A 100 8.72 -21.81 10.39
C VAL A 100 10.10 -22.00 9.75
N LYS A 101 10.64 -23.21 9.85
CA LYS A 101 11.87 -23.63 9.19
C LYS A 101 11.56 -24.54 8.02
N LYS A 102 12.37 -24.50 6.97
CA LYS A 102 12.28 -25.42 5.84
C LYS A 102 12.25 -26.88 6.34
N GLY A 103 11.26 -27.65 5.85
CA GLY A 103 11.07 -29.04 6.26
C GLY A 103 10.39 -29.23 7.62
N GLN A 104 9.98 -28.16 8.31
CA GLN A 104 9.17 -28.27 9.52
C GLN A 104 7.77 -28.77 9.17
N GLN A 105 7.25 -29.72 9.94
CA GLN A 105 5.88 -30.19 9.80
C GLN A 105 4.90 -29.06 10.11
N VAL A 106 3.94 -28.83 9.21
CA VAL A 106 2.94 -27.75 9.30
C VAL A 106 1.51 -28.25 9.48
N ALA A 107 1.21 -29.41 8.88
CA ALA A 107 -0.09 -30.06 9.03
C ALA A 107 0.00 -31.56 8.77
N THR A 108 -1.00 -32.28 9.25
CA THR A 108 -1.27 -33.68 8.88
C THR A 108 -2.64 -33.75 8.24
N MET A 109 -2.75 -34.49 7.13
CA MET A 109 -4.02 -34.71 6.42
C MET A 109 -4.28 -36.20 6.26
N GLU A 110 -5.56 -36.55 6.19
CA GLU A 110 -6.03 -37.93 5.97
C GLU A 110 -7.08 -37.99 4.87
N ASP A 111 -6.94 -39.02 4.00
CA ASP A 111 -7.95 -39.36 3.01
C ASP A 111 -7.80 -40.82 2.55
N LEU A 112 -8.91 -41.42 2.09
CA LEU A 112 -8.91 -42.77 1.53
C LEU A 112 -8.12 -42.85 0.22
N GLN A 113 -8.09 -41.80 -0.56
CA GLN A 113 -7.36 -41.73 -1.84
C GLN A 113 -5.86 -41.93 -1.63
N TYR A 114 -5.32 -41.57 -0.48
CA TYR A 114 -3.91 -41.78 -0.16
C TYR A 114 -3.60 -43.29 0.01
N ILE A 115 -4.54 -44.07 0.56
CA ILE A 115 -4.44 -45.51 0.65
C ILE A 115 -4.49 -46.14 -0.75
N ASP A 116 -5.49 -45.72 -1.57
CA ASP A 116 -5.70 -46.25 -2.91
C ASP A 116 -4.46 -46.11 -3.80
N LEU A 117 -3.86 -44.89 -3.82
CA LEU A 117 -2.63 -44.64 -4.59
C LEU A 117 -1.45 -45.51 -4.16
N GLN A 118 -1.27 -45.67 -2.85
CA GLN A 118 -0.22 -46.51 -2.29
C GLN A 118 -0.44 -47.99 -2.62
N GLN A 119 -1.69 -48.46 -2.51
CA GLN A 119 -2.08 -49.84 -2.89
C GLN A 119 -1.81 -50.11 -4.36
N GLN A 120 -2.24 -49.19 -5.25
CA GLN A 120 -2.01 -49.32 -6.69
C GLN A 120 -0.51 -49.43 -7.00
N TYR A 121 0.32 -48.57 -6.36
CA TYR A 121 1.76 -48.61 -6.56
C TYR A 121 2.39 -49.94 -6.09
N VAL A 122 2.04 -50.43 -4.92
CA VAL A 122 2.53 -51.70 -4.40
C VAL A 122 2.13 -52.86 -5.30
N SER A 123 0.88 -52.83 -5.81
CA SER A 123 0.37 -53.86 -6.73
C SER A 123 1.13 -53.85 -8.05
N ILE A 124 1.29 -52.69 -8.69
CA ILE A 124 2.03 -52.63 -9.97
C ILE A 124 3.50 -52.97 -9.79
N LYS A 125 4.13 -52.56 -8.68
CA LYS A 125 5.54 -52.92 -8.34
C LYS A 125 5.72 -54.42 -8.28
N SER A 126 4.79 -55.15 -7.68
CA SER A 126 4.84 -56.64 -7.63
C SER A 126 4.61 -57.24 -9.01
N ARG A 127 3.67 -56.74 -9.79
CA ARG A 127 3.37 -57.20 -11.15
C ARG A 127 4.53 -56.94 -12.11
N MET A 128 5.24 -55.84 -11.98
CA MET A 128 6.39 -55.47 -12.82
C MET A 128 7.46 -56.55 -12.84
N ASN A 129 7.81 -57.13 -11.69
CA ASN A 129 8.82 -58.16 -11.62
C ASN A 129 8.43 -59.39 -12.46
N MET A 130 7.14 -59.76 -12.45
CA MET A 130 6.63 -60.88 -13.23
C MET A 130 6.65 -60.54 -14.74
N LEU A 131 6.18 -59.37 -15.13
CA LEU A 131 6.13 -58.94 -16.53
C LEU A 131 7.51 -58.75 -17.13
N GLN A 132 8.48 -58.26 -16.35
CA GLN A 132 9.86 -58.16 -16.77
C GLN A 132 10.47 -59.54 -17.05
N ALA A 133 10.29 -60.47 -16.14
CA ALA A 133 10.78 -61.85 -16.32
C ALA A 133 10.12 -62.52 -17.53
N ASP A 134 8.84 -62.26 -17.79
CA ASP A 134 8.17 -62.81 -18.97
C ASP A 134 8.70 -62.18 -20.27
N TYR A 135 8.83 -60.85 -20.33
CA TYR A 135 9.44 -60.15 -21.45
C TYR A 135 10.85 -60.68 -21.77
N GLU A 136 11.72 -60.81 -20.77
CA GLU A 136 13.09 -61.33 -20.94
C GLU A 136 13.10 -62.79 -21.47
N ARG A 137 12.19 -63.62 -20.97
CA ARG A 137 12.00 -65.00 -21.43
C ARG A 137 11.52 -65.04 -22.89
N GLN A 138 10.46 -64.27 -23.24
CA GLN A 138 9.93 -64.22 -24.60
C GLN A 138 10.94 -63.64 -25.58
N ARG A 139 11.73 -62.66 -25.15
CA ARG A 139 12.84 -62.11 -25.93
C ARG A 139 13.88 -63.19 -26.29
N SER A 140 14.33 -63.97 -25.32
CA SER A 140 15.30 -65.03 -25.52
C SER A 140 14.75 -66.15 -26.43
N LEU A 141 13.46 -66.52 -26.27
CA LEU A 141 12.79 -67.48 -27.12
C LEU A 141 12.59 -66.94 -28.55
N ASN A 142 12.30 -65.73 -28.74
CA ASN A 142 12.15 -65.11 -30.06
C ASN A 142 13.51 -65.05 -30.80
N GLU A 143 14.59 -64.63 -30.11
CA GLU A 143 15.97 -64.65 -30.66
C GLU A 143 16.38 -66.05 -31.15
N SER A 144 15.92 -67.10 -30.46
CA SER A 144 16.15 -68.52 -30.85
C SER A 144 15.10 -69.07 -31.84
N LYS A 145 14.15 -68.24 -32.31
CA LYS A 145 13.00 -68.59 -33.15
C LYS A 145 12.10 -69.67 -32.55
N ALA A 146 12.03 -69.78 -31.22
CA ALA A 146 11.22 -70.71 -30.49
C ALA A 146 9.84 -70.20 -30.06
N THR A 147 9.55 -68.90 -30.29
CA THR A 147 8.23 -68.32 -30.09
C THR A 147 7.85 -67.41 -31.27
N SER A 148 6.57 -66.99 -31.34
CA SER A 148 6.10 -66.12 -32.41
C SER A 148 6.49 -64.63 -32.11
N ASP A 149 6.68 -63.84 -33.19
CA ASP A 149 6.88 -62.41 -33.05
C ASP A 149 5.72 -61.72 -32.33
N HIS A 150 4.50 -62.27 -32.50
CA HIS A 150 3.31 -61.77 -31.84
C HIS A 150 3.43 -61.90 -30.30
N ASP A 151 3.81 -63.07 -29.79
CA ASP A 151 3.92 -63.31 -28.34
C ASP A 151 5.01 -62.44 -27.69
N PHE A 152 6.13 -62.28 -28.41
CA PHE A 152 7.18 -61.39 -27.99
C PHE A 152 6.71 -59.92 -27.94
N GLN A 153 6.00 -59.44 -28.99
CA GLN A 153 5.49 -58.07 -29.02
C GLN A 153 4.42 -57.83 -27.95
N LEU A 154 3.57 -58.81 -27.65
CA LEU A 154 2.61 -58.77 -26.58
C LEU A 154 3.29 -58.62 -25.20
N ALA A 155 4.22 -59.48 -24.88
CA ALA A 155 4.96 -59.43 -23.61
C ALA A 155 5.73 -58.10 -23.46
N LYS A 156 6.30 -57.60 -24.55
CA LYS A 156 6.96 -56.29 -24.58
C LYS A 156 5.98 -55.14 -24.27
N ALA A 157 4.83 -55.15 -24.93
CA ALA A 157 3.79 -54.10 -24.73
C ALA A 157 3.26 -54.14 -23.30
N ASP A 158 3.00 -55.29 -22.72
CA ASP A 158 2.55 -55.46 -21.35
C ASP A 158 3.58 -54.94 -20.34
N TRP A 159 4.85 -55.23 -20.53
CA TRP A 159 5.93 -54.74 -19.68
C TRP A 159 6.10 -53.21 -19.80
N GLU A 160 6.12 -52.67 -21.04
CA GLU A 160 6.24 -51.22 -21.26
C GLU A 160 5.05 -50.47 -20.68
N SER A 161 3.81 -50.97 -20.82
CA SER A 161 2.61 -50.41 -20.23
C SER A 161 2.67 -50.34 -18.70
N ALA A 162 3.06 -51.47 -18.06
CA ALA A 162 3.21 -51.53 -16.61
C ALA A 162 4.34 -50.62 -16.09
N GLN A 163 5.42 -50.46 -16.86
CA GLN A 163 6.50 -49.54 -16.55
C GLN A 163 5.99 -48.07 -16.56
N ALA A 164 5.19 -47.71 -17.57
CA ALA A 164 4.60 -46.37 -17.65
C ALA A 164 3.64 -46.09 -16.48
N GLU A 165 2.80 -47.08 -16.12
CA GLU A 165 1.88 -46.99 -14.99
C GLU A 165 2.62 -46.82 -13.66
N GLN A 166 3.67 -47.61 -13.42
CA GLN A 166 4.51 -47.55 -12.23
C GLN A 166 5.16 -46.16 -12.09
N ARG A 167 5.70 -45.60 -13.19
CA ARG A 167 6.31 -44.29 -13.18
C ARG A 167 5.27 -43.20 -12.84
N ALA A 168 4.09 -43.26 -13.47
CA ALA A 168 3.02 -42.31 -13.20
C ALA A 168 2.55 -42.32 -11.74
N LEU A 169 2.43 -43.52 -11.15
CA LEU A 169 2.06 -43.65 -9.73
C LEU A 169 3.19 -43.16 -8.81
N LYS A 170 4.46 -43.42 -9.17
CA LYS A 170 5.62 -42.91 -8.43
C LYS A 170 5.62 -41.38 -8.38
N GLU A 171 5.36 -40.70 -9.49
CA GLU A 171 5.26 -39.23 -9.53
C GLU A 171 4.09 -38.72 -8.70
N LYS A 172 2.91 -39.37 -8.76
CA LYS A 172 1.77 -39.00 -7.91
C LYS A 172 2.09 -39.12 -6.42
N LEU A 173 2.81 -40.19 -6.01
CA LEU A 173 3.22 -40.36 -4.61
C LEU A 173 4.27 -39.31 -4.20
N ALA A 174 5.18 -38.95 -5.10
CA ALA A 174 6.18 -37.92 -4.85
C ALA A 174 5.55 -36.55 -4.59
N LEU A 175 4.46 -36.18 -5.31
CA LEU A 175 3.69 -34.96 -5.04
C LEU A 175 3.08 -34.93 -3.64
N LEU A 176 2.82 -36.12 -3.05
CA LEU A 176 2.31 -36.23 -1.67
C LEU A 176 3.46 -36.40 -0.64
N HIS A 177 4.71 -36.24 -1.05
CA HIS A 177 5.91 -36.49 -0.24
C HIS A 177 6.02 -37.93 0.30
N ILE A 178 5.39 -38.91 -0.37
CA ILE A 178 5.48 -40.33 -0.03
C ILE A 178 6.64 -40.95 -0.79
N ASN A 179 7.59 -41.57 -0.07
CA ASN A 179 8.69 -42.27 -0.68
C ASN A 179 8.21 -43.62 -1.27
N ALA A 180 7.98 -43.64 -2.58
CA ALA A 180 7.50 -44.83 -3.30
C ALA A 180 8.47 -46.01 -3.23
N ASP A 181 9.79 -45.77 -3.22
CA ASP A 181 10.79 -46.86 -3.21
C ASP A 181 10.80 -47.61 -1.87
N ALA A 182 10.51 -46.93 -0.77
CA ALA A 182 10.38 -47.50 0.57
C ALA A 182 8.99 -48.10 0.87
N LEU A 183 8.03 -47.95 -0.07
CA LEU A 183 6.65 -48.35 0.15
C LEU A 183 6.49 -49.86 -0.01
N THR A 184 5.82 -50.47 0.97
CA THR A 184 5.47 -51.89 1.03
C THR A 184 4.03 -52.06 1.50
N SER A 185 3.48 -53.26 1.41
CA SER A 185 2.12 -53.57 1.93
C SER A 185 1.96 -53.33 3.45
N ALA A 186 3.07 -53.32 4.20
CA ALA A 186 3.04 -53.15 5.64
C ALA A 186 3.02 -51.68 6.13
N ASN A 187 3.42 -50.74 5.28
CA ASN A 187 3.54 -49.31 5.67
C ASN A 187 2.61 -48.35 4.92
N ILE A 188 1.55 -48.88 4.31
CA ILE A 188 0.48 -48.07 3.73
C ILE A 188 -0.17 -47.24 4.82
N SER A 189 -0.29 -45.92 4.59
CA SER A 189 -0.83 -44.96 5.55
C SER A 189 -2.01 -44.17 4.94
N ARG A 190 -3.01 -43.89 5.75
CA ARG A 190 -4.11 -42.96 5.39
C ARG A 190 -3.71 -41.51 5.53
N SER A 191 -2.57 -41.24 6.19
CA SER A 191 -2.15 -39.89 6.55
C SER A 191 -0.93 -39.46 5.75
N ILE A 192 -0.92 -38.19 5.35
CA ILE A 192 0.23 -37.49 4.80
C ILE A 192 0.64 -36.33 5.70
N VAL A 193 1.91 -35.96 5.67
CA VAL A 193 2.46 -34.83 6.40
C VAL A 193 2.87 -33.74 5.42
N LEU A 194 2.43 -32.52 5.69
CA LEU A 194 2.82 -31.34 4.92
C LEU A 194 3.96 -30.62 5.64
N TYR A 195 4.91 -30.13 4.86
CA TYR A 195 6.12 -29.49 5.35
C TYR A 195 6.28 -28.09 4.80
N ALA A 196 6.86 -27.18 5.62
CA ALA A 196 7.20 -25.84 5.20
C ALA A 196 8.22 -25.86 4.05
N PRO A 197 8.02 -25.09 2.96
CA PRO A 197 8.86 -25.14 1.77
C PRO A 197 10.21 -24.42 1.96
N PHE A 198 10.26 -23.41 2.86
CA PHE A 198 11.42 -22.58 3.15
C PHE A 198 11.35 -22.00 4.58
N ASP A 199 12.41 -21.32 5.00
CA ASP A 199 12.45 -20.58 6.26
C ASP A 199 11.67 -19.25 6.12
N GLY A 200 10.70 -19.01 6.98
CA GLY A 200 9.86 -17.82 6.86
C GLY A 200 8.81 -17.69 7.95
N PHE A 201 7.77 -16.94 7.67
CA PHE A 201 6.64 -16.73 8.57
C PHE A 201 5.32 -17.15 7.91
N VAL A 202 4.39 -17.58 8.74
CA VAL A 202 3.00 -17.84 8.33
C VAL A 202 2.27 -16.51 8.26
N SER A 203 1.83 -16.12 7.08
CA SER A 203 1.01 -14.91 6.87
C SER A 203 -0.46 -15.19 7.15
N LYS A 204 -0.99 -16.30 6.59
CA LYS A 204 -2.38 -16.68 6.77
C LYS A 204 -2.53 -18.17 7.00
N VAL A 205 -3.55 -18.52 7.78
CA VAL A 205 -4.01 -19.89 8.03
C VAL A 205 -5.49 -19.93 7.68
N ASN A 206 -5.85 -20.65 6.60
CA ASN A 206 -7.21 -20.75 6.09
C ASN A 206 -7.87 -22.08 6.43
N VAL A 207 -7.21 -22.90 7.25
CA VAL A 207 -7.66 -24.24 7.63
C VAL A 207 -7.63 -24.42 9.13
N ASN A 208 -8.47 -25.34 9.60
CA ASN A 208 -8.51 -25.81 10.98
C ASN A 208 -8.65 -27.33 11.01
N SER A 209 -8.37 -27.93 12.14
CA SER A 209 -8.56 -29.39 12.32
C SER A 209 -10.00 -29.79 12.06
N GLY A 210 -10.19 -30.86 11.30
CA GLY A 210 -11.50 -31.36 10.86
C GLY A 210 -12.00 -30.79 9.53
N LYS A 211 -11.39 -29.74 8.98
CA LYS A 211 -11.79 -29.18 7.68
C LYS A 211 -11.37 -30.10 6.56
N TYR A 212 -12.26 -30.35 5.59
CA TYR A 212 -11.91 -30.94 4.30
C TYR A 212 -11.37 -29.85 3.37
N VAL A 213 -10.25 -30.11 2.72
CA VAL A 213 -9.57 -29.18 1.80
C VAL A 213 -9.53 -29.78 0.41
N THR A 214 -9.91 -28.99 -0.58
CA THR A 214 -9.83 -29.35 -2.01
C THR A 214 -8.51 -28.88 -2.63
N PRO A 215 -8.06 -29.44 -3.77
CA PRO A 215 -6.82 -29.03 -4.43
C PRO A 215 -6.74 -27.56 -4.83
N SER A 216 -7.87 -26.88 -5.00
CA SER A 216 -7.95 -25.46 -5.36
C SER A 216 -7.85 -24.51 -4.16
N GLU A 217 -7.96 -25.02 -2.94
CA GLU A 217 -7.95 -24.20 -1.73
C GLU A 217 -6.53 -23.95 -1.23
N VAL A 218 -6.22 -22.70 -0.93
CA VAL A 218 -4.99 -22.30 -0.25
C VAL A 218 -5.16 -22.54 1.24
N MET A 219 -4.35 -23.44 1.79
CA MET A 219 -4.35 -23.78 3.22
C MET A 219 -3.57 -22.78 4.05
N PHE A 220 -2.37 -22.46 3.61
CA PHE A 220 -1.43 -21.57 4.29
C PHE A 220 -0.80 -20.61 3.30
N GLU A 221 -0.52 -19.39 3.76
CA GLU A 221 0.36 -18.48 3.07
C GLU A 221 1.63 -18.29 3.89
N PHE A 222 2.77 -18.53 3.26
CA PHE A 222 4.09 -18.32 3.86
C PHE A 222 4.77 -17.15 3.17
N ILE A 223 5.53 -16.36 3.93
CA ILE A 223 6.29 -15.22 3.43
C ILE A 223 7.76 -15.36 3.80
N HIS A 224 8.61 -14.97 2.87
CA HIS A 224 10.04 -14.82 3.09
C HIS A 224 10.33 -13.38 3.43
N VAL A 225 10.93 -13.10 4.59
CA VAL A 225 11.00 -11.73 5.15
C VAL A 225 12.18 -10.92 4.61
N GLU A 226 13.19 -11.57 4.01
CA GLU A 226 14.43 -10.90 3.59
C GLU A 226 14.24 -9.81 2.52
N ASP A 227 13.11 -9.80 1.80
CA ASP A 227 12.82 -8.90 0.69
C ASP A 227 11.60 -8.00 0.92
N CYS A 228 11.31 -7.64 2.18
CA CYS A 228 10.26 -6.68 2.46
C CYS A 228 10.60 -5.29 1.90
N TYR A 229 9.57 -4.55 1.52
CA TYR A 229 9.70 -3.15 1.12
C TYR A 229 8.70 -2.29 1.90
N LEU A 230 8.98 -0.99 1.98
CA LEU A 230 8.05 -0.02 2.53
C LEU A 230 7.27 0.62 1.39
N GLY A 231 5.94 0.45 1.41
CA GLY A 231 5.02 1.12 0.50
C GLY A 231 4.46 2.37 1.16
N LEU A 232 4.91 3.54 0.71
CA LEU A 232 4.47 4.84 1.23
C LEU A 232 3.38 5.42 0.35
N THR A 233 2.31 5.90 0.95
CA THR A 233 1.23 6.60 0.24
C THR A 233 1.68 8.03 -0.08
N VAL A 234 1.63 8.39 -1.36
CA VAL A 234 2.04 9.70 -1.87
C VAL A 234 0.87 10.37 -2.56
N PHE A 235 0.59 11.61 -2.22
CA PHE A 235 -0.44 12.40 -2.91
C PHE A 235 0.10 13.01 -4.22
N GLU A 236 -0.82 13.27 -5.15
CA GLU A 236 -0.51 13.76 -6.51
C GLU A 236 0.41 14.99 -6.51
N GLN A 237 0.21 15.92 -5.57
CA GLN A 237 0.99 17.15 -5.44
C GLN A 237 2.48 16.90 -5.15
N ASP A 238 2.80 15.87 -4.35
CA ASP A 238 4.17 15.57 -3.90
C ASP A 238 4.87 14.56 -4.82
N MET A 239 4.08 13.83 -5.62
CA MET A 239 4.58 12.74 -6.48
C MET A 239 5.62 13.20 -7.51
N ARG A 240 5.50 14.43 -8.01
CA ARG A 240 6.40 14.97 -9.04
C ARG A 240 7.80 15.29 -8.50
N GLU A 241 7.90 15.52 -7.21
CA GLU A 241 9.15 15.91 -6.55
C GLU A 241 9.92 14.70 -6.01
N LEU A 242 9.23 13.55 -5.81
CA LEU A 242 9.84 12.33 -5.36
C LEU A 242 10.56 11.60 -6.50
N GLN A 243 11.83 11.28 -6.28
CA GLN A 243 12.69 10.61 -7.26
C GLN A 243 13.30 9.34 -6.68
N SER A 244 13.55 8.38 -7.57
CA SER A 244 14.32 7.18 -7.22
C SER A 244 15.72 7.56 -6.71
N GLY A 245 16.18 6.88 -5.67
CA GLY A 245 17.46 7.13 -5.02
C GLY A 245 17.38 8.12 -3.84
N MET A 246 16.24 8.76 -3.58
CA MET A 246 16.06 9.58 -2.39
C MET A 246 16.11 8.73 -1.13
N LYS A 247 16.94 9.14 -0.18
CA LYS A 247 17.12 8.47 1.11
C LYS A 247 16.22 9.11 2.15
N MET A 248 15.70 8.30 3.03
CA MET A 248 14.81 8.73 4.11
C MET A 248 14.99 7.85 5.33
N ILE A 249 14.45 8.32 6.44
CA ILE A 249 14.40 7.57 7.69
C ILE A 249 12.92 7.24 7.94
N ALA A 250 12.61 5.95 8.02
CA ALA A 250 11.29 5.48 8.37
C ALA A 250 11.24 5.09 9.85
N VAL A 251 10.17 5.47 10.53
CA VAL A 251 9.95 5.20 11.96
C VAL A 251 8.63 4.44 12.11
N GLY A 252 8.67 3.33 12.83
CA GLY A 252 7.48 2.56 13.16
C GLY A 252 6.85 3.05 14.47
N ASN A 253 5.53 2.97 14.60
CA ASN A 253 4.83 3.37 15.82
C ASN A 253 5.22 2.57 17.06
N THR A 254 5.77 1.37 16.88
CA THR A 254 6.18 0.45 17.96
C THR A 254 7.69 0.24 18.05
N MET A 255 8.45 0.79 17.12
CA MET A 255 9.90 0.67 17.08
C MET A 255 10.55 1.90 17.73
N GLN A 256 11.51 1.65 18.60
CA GLN A 256 12.35 2.72 19.19
C GLN A 256 13.44 3.18 18.22
N ASP A 257 13.77 2.34 17.22
CA ASP A 257 14.84 2.61 16.26
C ASP A 257 14.26 3.03 14.89
N SER A 258 14.91 4.01 14.32
CA SER A 258 14.65 4.46 12.96
C SER A 258 15.34 3.56 11.94
N VAL A 259 14.68 3.29 10.81
CA VAL A 259 15.19 2.43 9.74
C VAL A 259 15.47 3.27 8.51
N ALA A 260 16.71 3.20 8.01
CA ALA A 260 17.07 3.87 6.77
C ALA A 260 16.48 3.13 5.57
N CYS A 261 15.88 3.88 4.67
CA CYS A 261 15.32 3.37 3.41
C CYS A 261 15.59 4.33 2.25
N GLU A 262 15.43 3.83 1.05
CA GLU A 262 15.66 4.55 -0.20
C GLU A 262 14.50 4.30 -1.15
N ILE A 263 14.01 5.34 -1.83
CA ILE A 263 12.96 5.22 -2.85
C ILE A 263 13.53 4.44 -4.04
N ALA A 264 12.96 3.26 -4.29
CA ALA A 264 13.29 2.47 -5.47
C ALA A 264 12.58 3.02 -6.71
N PHE A 265 11.29 3.27 -6.61
CA PHE A 265 10.48 3.91 -7.65
C PHE A 265 9.16 4.42 -7.08
N VAL A 266 8.56 5.38 -7.78
CA VAL A 266 7.24 5.93 -7.45
C VAL A 266 6.24 5.42 -8.48
N HIS A 267 5.21 4.73 -8.00
CA HIS A 267 4.15 4.19 -8.83
C HIS A 267 3.06 5.24 -9.04
N ALA A 268 2.98 5.76 -10.28
CA ALA A 268 2.07 6.85 -10.65
C ALA A 268 0.62 6.41 -10.97
N ASN A 269 0.23 5.18 -10.60
CA ASN A 269 -1.15 4.74 -10.78
C ASN A 269 -2.01 5.35 -9.66
N LEU A 270 -2.68 6.44 -9.98
CA LEU A 270 -3.50 7.15 -9.01
C LEU A 270 -4.73 6.32 -8.64
N SER A 271 -4.93 6.13 -7.35
CA SER A 271 -6.16 5.60 -6.78
C SER A 271 -7.31 6.60 -6.94
N ASP A 272 -8.54 6.19 -6.64
CA ASP A 272 -9.72 7.06 -6.59
C ASP A 272 -9.51 8.25 -5.61
N GLN A 273 -8.58 8.12 -4.68
CA GLN A 273 -8.20 9.15 -3.70
C GLN A 273 -7.07 10.08 -4.18
N ARG A 274 -6.69 10.03 -5.46
CA ARG A 274 -5.58 10.79 -6.05
C ARG A 274 -4.25 10.57 -5.33
N SER A 275 -4.03 9.37 -4.85
CA SER A 275 -2.78 8.94 -4.23
C SER A 275 -2.13 7.81 -5.03
N GLY A 276 -0.82 7.81 -5.09
CA GLY A 276 0.00 6.73 -5.61
C GLY A 276 0.82 6.09 -4.49
N GLU A 277 1.75 5.23 -4.86
CA GLU A 277 2.60 4.54 -3.92
C GLU A 277 4.09 4.72 -4.28
N ALA A 278 4.89 5.16 -3.32
CA ALA A 278 6.34 5.11 -3.41
C ALA A 278 6.84 3.80 -2.78
N ILE A 279 7.56 3.02 -3.56
CA ILE A 279 8.17 1.76 -3.14
C ILE A 279 9.59 2.02 -2.68
N CYS A 280 9.85 1.76 -1.40
CA CYS A 280 11.12 2.03 -0.77
C CYS A 280 11.78 0.73 -0.31
N LYS A 281 13.08 0.60 -0.56
CA LYS A 281 13.89 -0.51 -0.08
C LYS A 281 14.54 -0.14 1.24
N PHE A 282 14.57 -1.07 2.18
CA PHE A 282 15.35 -0.91 3.40
C PHE A 282 16.84 -1.06 3.07
N THR A 283 17.67 -0.13 3.54
CA THR A 283 19.12 -0.14 3.29
C THR A 283 19.89 -0.87 4.37
N SER A 284 19.25 -1.19 5.49
CA SER A 284 19.79 -1.99 6.58
C SER A 284 18.87 -3.17 6.87
N ALA A 285 19.45 -4.34 7.16
CA ALA A 285 18.67 -5.51 7.58
C ALA A 285 18.13 -5.26 9.00
N HIS A 286 16.82 -5.45 9.16
CA HIS A 286 16.16 -5.39 10.46
C HIS A 286 15.30 -6.62 10.68
N ASP A 287 15.72 -7.45 11.61
CA ASP A 287 15.04 -8.71 11.96
C ASP A 287 13.64 -8.49 12.59
N GLN A 288 13.29 -7.25 12.89
CA GLN A 288 12.04 -6.88 13.56
C GLN A 288 10.94 -6.36 12.62
N LEU A 289 11.22 -6.20 11.33
CA LEU A 289 10.22 -5.76 10.38
C LEU A 289 9.18 -6.87 10.15
N VAL A 290 7.93 -6.57 10.44
CA VAL A 290 6.80 -7.48 10.22
C VAL A 290 5.93 -6.93 9.09
N PRO A 291 5.59 -7.73 8.08
CA PRO A 291 4.65 -7.32 7.03
C PRO A 291 3.32 -6.85 7.63
N GLY A 292 2.81 -5.74 7.12
CA GLY A 292 1.63 -5.07 7.67
C GLY A 292 1.94 -4.02 8.74
N MET A 293 3.20 -3.88 9.19
CA MET A 293 3.59 -2.84 10.13
C MET A 293 3.44 -1.46 9.49
N PHE A 294 2.80 -0.52 10.19
CA PHE A 294 2.70 0.87 9.78
C PHE A 294 3.98 1.62 10.12
N MET A 295 4.44 2.43 9.17
CA MET A 295 5.62 3.26 9.31
C MET A 295 5.36 4.65 8.76
N GLN A 296 6.03 5.64 9.34
CA GLN A 296 6.10 7.02 8.85
C GLN A 296 7.51 7.28 8.33
N ALA A 297 7.62 8.05 7.26
CA ALA A 297 8.90 8.43 6.71
C ALA A 297 8.91 9.91 6.33
N ASP A 298 9.99 10.58 6.67
CA ASP A 298 10.22 11.98 6.34
C ASP A 298 11.19 12.06 5.17
N VAL A 299 10.72 12.70 4.08
CA VAL A 299 11.49 12.86 2.84
C VAL A 299 11.80 14.34 2.64
N GLU A 300 13.08 14.67 2.54
CA GLU A 300 13.51 16.01 2.15
C GLU A 300 13.43 16.16 0.63
N LEU A 301 12.51 17.02 0.15
CA LEU A 301 12.28 17.27 -1.28
C LEU A 301 13.26 18.27 -1.91
N GLY A 302 14.24 18.71 -1.15
CA GLY A 302 15.23 19.68 -1.59
C GLY A 302 15.00 21.07 -1.03
N VAL A 303 15.89 21.98 -1.41
CA VAL A 303 15.92 23.35 -0.88
C VAL A 303 15.26 24.26 -1.89
N HIS A 304 14.13 24.85 -1.50
CA HIS A 304 13.46 25.86 -2.31
C HIS A 304 13.77 27.27 -1.77
N ARG A 305 14.04 28.20 -2.68
CA ARG A 305 14.13 29.63 -2.31
C ARG A 305 12.74 30.18 -2.20
N VAL A 306 12.37 30.55 -0.98
CA VAL A 306 11.08 31.12 -0.67
C VAL A 306 11.27 32.49 -0.02
N THR A 307 10.27 33.34 -0.11
CA THR A 307 10.23 34.57 0.68
C THR A 307 9.74 34.21 2.06
N ALA A 308 10.61 34.33 3.06
CA ALA A 308 10.29 33.97 4.42
C ALA A 308 10.49 35.14 5.39
N MET A 309 9.74 35.10 6.49
CA MET A 309 9.80 36.07 7.56
C MET A 309 9.54 35.39 8.91
N PRO A 310 9.91 36.03 10.04
CA PRO A 310 9.59 35.48 11.36
C PRO A 310 8.06 35.27 11.52
N VAL A 311 7.69 34.14 12.14
CA VAL A 311 6.27 33.83 12.43
C VAL A 311 5.60 34.96 13.21
N SER A 312 6.33 35.65 14.08
CA SER A 312 5.85 36.84 14.84
C SER A 312 5.45 38.03 13.99
N SER A 313 5.85 38.06 12.71
CA SER A 313 5.51 39.12 11.76
C SER A 313 4.14 38.92 11.11
N VAL A 314 3.60 37.69 11.17
CA VAL A 314 2.29 37.37 10.62
C VAL A 314 1.24 37.40 11.73
N VAL A 315 0.15 38.11 11.49
CA VAL A 315 -0.98 38.18 12.41
C VAL A 315 -2.22 37.52 11.81
N HIS A 316 -2.96 36.83 12.68
CA HIS A 316 -4.19 36.17 12.29
C HIS A 316 -5.39 37.05 12.69
N TYR A 317 -6.25 37.42 11.73
CA TYR A 317 -7.42 38.18 11.96
C TYR A 317 -8.57 37.74 11.05
N GLU A 318 -9.78 37.60 11.60
CA GLU A 318 -10.99 37.17 10.89
C GLU A 318 -10.81 35.90 10.02
N GLY A 319 -10.02 34.93 10.51
CA GLY A 319 -9.79 33.66 9.79
C GLY A 319 -8.77 33.74 8.65
N LYS A 320 -8.06 34.85 8.51
CA LYS A 320 -7.05 35.10 7.48
C LYS A 320 -5.73 35.55 8.11
N ASN A 321 -4.66 35.40 7.34
CA ASN A 321 -3.31 35.80 7.76
C ASN A 321 -2.92 37.10 7.07
N PHE A 322 -2.30 38.00 7.83
CA PHE A 322 -1.89 39.29 7.36
C PHE A 322 -0.48 39.65 7.80
N ILE A 323 0.16 40.51 7.00
CA ILE A 323 1.40 41.22 7.36
C ILE A 323 1.17 42.71 7.29
N PHE A 324 2.03 43.48 7.99
CA PHE A 324 2.02 44.93 7.87
C PHE A 324 3.19 45.42 7.03
N VAL A 325 2.90 46.30 6.08
CA VAL A 325 3.89 46.94 5.21
C VAL A 325 3.96 48.40 5.54
N ARG A 326 5.16 48.95 5.68
CA ARG A 326 5.36 50.36 5.96
C ARG A 326 5.25 51.19 4.68
N ASN A 327 4.27 52.10 4.59
CA ASN A 327 4.13 53.00 3.47
C ASN A 327 4.94 54.30 3.67
N ASP A 328 4.90 54.84 4.88
CA ASP A 328 5.71 56.02 5.28
C ASP A 328 6.11 55.93 6.77
N GLN A 329 6.58 57.01 7.36
CA GLN A 329 7.13 57.01 8.71
C GLN A 329 6.11 56.62 9.79
N HIS A 330 4.80 56.90 9.57
CA HIS A 330 3.73 56.70 10.54
C HIS A 330 2.60 55.82 10.04
N THR A 331 2.63 55.42 8.79
CA THR A 331 1.53 54.72 8.11
C THR A 331 1.93 53.30 7.73
N PHE A 332 1.10 52.34 8.16
CA PHE A 332 1.27 50.91 7.89
C PHE A 332 0.02 50.36 7.21
N GLU A 333 0.22 49.53 6.22
CA GLU A 333 -0.83 48.90 5.44
C GLU A 333 -0.88 47.39 5.76
N MET A 334 -2.07 46.92 6.09
CA MET A 334 -2.30 45.48 6.33
C MET A 334 -2.59 44.77 5.00
N LEU A 335 -1.79 43.76 4.68
CA LEU A 335 -1.90 42.98 3.46
C LEU A 335 -2.18 41.51 3.78
N GLU A 336 -3.18 40.95 3.10
CA GLU A 336 -3.49 39.51 3.20
C GLU A 336 -2.38 38.67 2.56
N VAL A 337 -1.99 37.60 3.24
CA VAL A 337 -0.95 36.67 2.78
C VAL A 337 -1.38 35.22 2.96
N GLN A 338 -0.83 34.35 2.13
CA GLN A 338 -0.91 32.92 2.35
C GLN A 338 0.37 32.44 3.02
N MET A 339 0.21 31.65 4.06
CA MET A 339 1.34 31.01 4.74
C MET A 339 1.66 29.67 4.04
N GLY A 340 2.95 29.42 3.81
CA GLY A 340 3.46 28.16 3.33
C GLY A 340 4.16 27.37 4.45
N THR A 341 5.32 26.80 4.13
CA THR A 341 6.09 25.97 5.07
C THR A 341 6.70 26.82 6.19
N GLU A 342 6.63 26.31 7.42
CA GLU A 342 7.28 26.90 8.60
C GLU A 342 8.50 26.07 8.98
N GLU A 343 9.65 26.73 9.14
CA GLU A 343 10.91 26.12 9.57
C GLU A 343 11.71 27.09 10.43
N ASN A 344 12.26 26.63 11.56
CA ASN A 344 13.14 27.41 12.44
C ASN A 344 12.56 28.78 12.84
N SER A 345 11.25 28.85 13.16
CA SER A 345 10.53 30.11 13.49
C SER A 345 10.47 31.11 12.33
N GLN A 346 10.73 30.68 11.11
CA GLN A 346 10.49 31.40 9.87
C GLN A 346 9.33 30.75 9.14
N VAL A 347 8.50 31.57 8.50
CA VAL A 347 7.36 31.09 7.71
C VAL A 347 7.44 31.63 6.29
N GLU A 348 7.22 30.76 5.33
CA GLU A 348 7.05 31.15 3.94
C GLU A 348 5.78 31.99 3.78
N VAL A 349 5.92 33.12 3.10
CA VAL A 349 4.82 34.04 2.85
C VAL A 349 4.65 34.27 1.36
N MET A 350 3.46 33.95 0.87
CA MET A 350 3.05 34.20 -0.51
C MET A 350 2.14 35.39 -0.59
N LEU A 351 2.55 36.43 -1.33
CA LEU A 351 1.83 37.68 -1.53
C LEU A 351 1.12 37.68 -2.88
N GLN A 352 -0.11 38.17 -2.91
CA GLN A 352 -0.82 38.50 -4.14
C GLN A 352 -0.47 39.92 -4.57
N GLY A 353 0.77 40.17 -5.01
CA GLY A 353 1.23 41.46 -5.52
C GLY A 353 2.67 41.77 -5.19
N ALA A 354 3.24 42.79 -5.83
CA ALA A 354 4.60 43.22 -5.61
C ALA A 354 4.66 44.28 -4.47
N LEU A 355 5.60 44.08 -3.56
CA LEU A 355 5.83 45.07 -2.45
C LEU A 355 6.56 46.34 -2.92
N ASN A 356 7.03 46.38 -4.17
CA ASN A 356 7.68 47.57 -4.76
C ASN A 356 8.78 48.17 -3.89
N GLY A 357 9.57 47.33 -3.18
CA GLY A 357 10.67 47.80 -2.32
C GLY A 357 10.24 48.37 -0.98
N ARG A 358 8.98 48.22 -0.57
CA ARG A 358 8.49 48.64 0.77
C ARG A 358 8.98 47.65 1.84
N ASN A 359 9.28 48.20 3.03
CA ASN A 359 9.70 47.38 4.17
C ASN A 359 8.49 46.77 4.88
N VAL A 360 8.68 45.55 5.36
CA VAL A 360 7.69 44.77 6.12
C VAL A 360 7.97 44.87 7.61
N VAL A 361 6.94 44.82 8.44
CA VAL A 361 7.08 44.82 9.91
C VAL A 361 7.50 43.42 10.38
N TYR A 362 8.68 43.31 10.99
CA TYR A 362 9.22 42.08 11.56
C TYR A 362 8.87 41.91 13.04
N ASN A 363 8.72 43.00 13.76
CA ASN A 363 8.30 42.99 15.16
C ASN A 363 7.25 44.08 15.41
N GLY A 364 6.29 43.81 16.30
CA GLY A 364 5.22 44.76 16.64
C GLY A 364 3.96 44.64 15.74
N ALA A 365 3.85 43.63 14.89
CA ALA A 365 2.69 43.41 14.01
C ALA A 365 1.39 43.26 14.79
N TYR A 366 1.38 42.60 15.93
CA TYR A 366 0.19 42.48 16.79
C TYR A 366 -0.24 43.82 17.40
N THR A 367 0.70 44.71 17.76
CA THR A 367 0.41 46.05 18.24
C THR A 367 -0.27 46.88 17.17
N LEU A 368 0.17 46.75 15.90
CA LEU A 368 -0.49 47.40 14.77
C LEU A 368 -1.92 46.90 14.56
N LEU A 369 -2.12 45.57 14.68
CA LEU A 369 -3.47 44.99 14.58
C LEU A 369 -4.40 45.53 15.65
N MET A 370 -3.95 45.63 16.90
CA MET A 370 -4.75 46.22 17.99
C MET A 370 -5.04 47.70 17.78
N ALA A 371 -4.08 48.46 17.25
CA ALA A 371 -4.30 49.86 16.91
C ALA A 371 -5.31 50.01 15.78
N LEU A 372 -5.29 49.15 14.80
CA LEU A 372 -6.26 49.13 13.69
C LEU A 372 -7.67 48.80 14.18
N ALA A 373 -7.80 47.76 15.03
CA ALA A 373 -9.09 47.40 15.62
C ALA A 373 -9.72 48.54 16.45
N ASN A 374 -8.88 49.25 17.23
CA ASN A 374 -9.35 50.40 18.02
C ASN A 374 -9.69 51.66 17.19
N GLN A 375 -9.25 51.77 15.93
CA GLN A 375 -9.61 52.85 15.02
C GLN A 375 -10.91 52.56 14.27
N ALA A 376 -11.33 51.29 14.28
CA ALA A 376 -12.56 50.83 13.61
C ALA A 376 -13.81 50.89 14.51
N GLU A 377 -13.66 51.06 15.83
CA GLU A 377 -14.72 51.35 16.80
C GLU A 377 -14.90 52.87 16.94
#